data_c2257f7fe9b25f3aec30d7f7cd155856
#
_entry.id   c2257f7fe9b25f3aec30d7f7cd155856
#
_cell.length_a   1.000
_cell.length_b   1.000
_cell.length_c   1.000
_cell.angle_alpha   90.00
_cell.angle_beta   90.00
_cell.angle_gamma   90.00
#
_symmetry.space_group_name_H-M   'P 1'
#
loop_
_entity.id
_entity.type
_entity.pdbx_description
1 polymer ?
#
loop_
_entity_poly.entity_id
_entity_poly.type
_entity_poly.pdbx_seq_one_letter_code
_entity_poly.pdbx_strand_id
1 'polypeptide(L)'
;MPWTLLLIAGLLEVGWAIGLKYTEGFTRLVPSVLTLAAMGGSFFLLAVAMKSLPVGTSYAVWVGVGAVGTAVLGMVLLGEPASAGRLVSLALIIAGIVGLK
;
A
#
# COMPACT_ATOMS: atom_id res chain seq x y z
N MET A 1 10.02 8.93 13.60
CA MET A 1 10.47 8.88 12.20
C MET A 1 9.26 8.81 11.28
N PRO A 2 8.74 9.96 10.86
CA PRO A 2 7.49 9.95 10.08
C PRO A 2 7.61 9.23 8.74
N TRP A 3 8.77 9.32 8.07
CA TRP A 3 8.95 8.62 6.80
C TRP A 3 8.98 7.10 6.98
N THR A 4 9.58 6.63 8.08
CA THR A 4 9.58 5.20 8.40
C THR A 4 8.15 4.72 8.66
N LEU A 5 7.34 5.52 9.37
CA LEU A 5 5.94 5.19 9.62
C LEU A 5 5.15 5.12 8.32
N LEU A 6 5.41 6.02 7.37
CA LEU A 6 4.75 5.99 6.08
C LEU A 6 5.10 4.74 5.29
N LEU A 7 6.37 4.33 5.31
CA LEU A 7 6.77 3.11 4.62
C LEU A 7 6.11 1.88 5.22
N ILE A 8 6.10 1.79 6.54
CA ILE A 8 5.44 0.66 7.23
C ILE A 8 3.95 0.67 6.95
N ALA A 9 3.31 1.84 7.00
CA ALA A 9 1.89 1.96 6.70
C ALA A 9 1.59 1.53 5.26
N GLY A 10 2.44 1.91 4.31
CA GLY A 10 2.31 1.51 2.91
C GLY A 10 2.48 0.01 2.72
N LEU A 11 3.42 -0.60 3.45
CA LEU A 11 3.60 -2.06 3.40
C LEU A 11 2.40 -2.78 3.99
N LEU A 12 1.80 -2.25 5.06
CA LEU A 12 0.55 -2.79 5.59
C LEU A 12 -0.59 -2.64 4.59
N GLU A 13 -0.59 -1.55 3.83
CA GLU A 13 -1.56 -1.38 2.75
C GLU A 13 -1.42 -2.47 1.70
N VAL A 14 -0.19 -2.83 1.33
CA VAL A 14 0.04 -3.96 0.44
C VAL A 14 -0.60 -5.22 1.02
N GLY A 15 -0.39 -5.45 2.32
CA GLY A 15 -0.95 -6.61 3.01
C GLY A 15 -2.47 -6.66 2.95
N TRP A 16 -3.16 -5.57 3.33
CA TRP A 16 -4.61 -5.60 3.32
C TRP A 16 -5.18 -5.54 1.91
N ALA A 17 -4.49 -4.90 0.95
CA ALA A 17 -4.96 -4.86 -0.43
C ALA A 17 -4.93 -6.25 -1.07
N ILE A 18 -3.85 -7.00 -0.88
CA ILE A 18 -3.78 -8.39 -1.33
C ILE A 18 -4.76 -9.25 -0.53
N GLY A 19 -4.86 -9.01 0.78
CA GLY A 19 -5.77 -9.72 1.64
C GLY A 19 -7.23 -9.62 1.21
N LEU A 20 -7.63 -8.47 0.65
CA LEU A 20 -9.00 -8.28 0.16
C LEU A 20 -9.40 -9.36 -0.83
N LYS A 21 -8.49 -9.80 -1.69
CA LYS A 21 -8.76 -10.85 -2.66
C LYS A 21 -9.12 -12.16 -1.95
N TYR A 22 -8.43 -12.46 -0.86
CA TYR A 22 -8.60 -13.72 -0.13
C TYR A 22 -9.80 -13.73 0.81
N THR A 23 -10.42 -12.56 1.08
CA THR A 23 -11.61 -12.48 1.91
C THR A 23 -12.87 -12.96 1.19
N GLU A 24 -12.82 -13.05 -0.14
CA GLU A 24 -13.97 -13.41 -0.98
C GLU A 24 -15.20 -12.58 -0.62
N GLY A 25 -15.05 -11.25 -0.62
CA GLY A 25 -16.13 -10.34 -0.27
C GLY A 25 -16.43 -10.31 1.22
N PHE A 26 -15.42 -10.60 2.05
CA PHE A 26 -15.54 -10.67 3.52
C PHE A 26 -16.42 -11.84 3.99
N THR A 27 -16.49 -12.89 3.19
CA THR A 27 -17.21 -14.12 3.58
C THR A 27 -16.34 -15.10 4.33
N ARG A 28 -15.01 -15.00 4.19
CA ARG A 28 -14.06 -15.88 4.89
C ARG A 28 -13.57 -15.19 6.15
N LEU A 29 -13.79 -15.82 7.32
CA LEU A 29 -13.54 -15.20 8.62
C LEU A 29 -12.06 -14.86 8.85
N VAL A 30 -11.15 -15.83 8.68
CA VAL A 30 -9.73 -15.61 9.01
C VAL A 30 -9.10 -14.54 8.11
N PRO A 31 -9.19 -14.63 6.76
CA PRO A 31 -8.67 -13.56 5.92
C PRO A 31 -9.31 -12.21 6.18
N SER A 32 -10.61 -12.17 6.49
CA SER A 32 -11.30 -10.91 6.78
C SER A 32 -10.77 -10.24 8.03
N VAL A 33 -10.56 -11.01 9.11
CA VAL A 33 -10.02 -10.47 10.36
C VAL A 33 -8.62 -9.94 10.16
N LEU A 34 -7.75 -10.71 9.48
CA LEU A 34 -6.38 -10.29 9.21
C LEU A 34 -6.33 -9.04 8.33
N THR A 35 -7.18 -8.97 7.31
CA THR A 35 -7.26 -7.82 6.42
C THR A 35 -7.70 -6.57 7.18
N LEU A 36 -8.74 -6.67 8.00
CA LEU A 36 -9.22 -5.53 8.80
C LEU A 36 -8.18 -5.09 9.82
N ALA A 37 -7.47 -6.02 10.44
CA ALA A 37 -6.40 -5.68 11.39
C ALA A 37 -5.27 -4.91 10.68
N ALA A 38 -4.85 -5.36 9.49
CA ALA A 38 -3.83 -4.68 8.70
C ALA A 38 -4.29 -3.30 8.27
N MET A 39 -5.55 -3.16 7.86
CA MET A 39 -6.15 -1.88 7.52
C MET A 39 -6.09 -0.90 8.70
N GLY A 40 -6.52 -1.33 9.88
CA GLY A 40 -6.52 -0.50 11.06
C GLY A 40 -5.11 -0.05 11.43
N GLY A 41 -4.14 -0.96 11.40
CA GLY A 41 -2.74 -0.64 11.65
C GLY A 41 -2.18 0.34 10.63
N SER A 42 -2.49 0.13 9.35
CA SER A 42 -2.04 1.01 8.27
C SER A 42 -2.59 2.43 8.45
N PHE A 43 -3.87 2.56 8.69
CA PHE A 43 -4.52 3.86 8.90
C PHE A 43 -3.98 4.56 10.15
N PHE A 44 -3.76 3.80 11.22
CA PHE A 44 -3.20 4.37 12.46
C PHE A 44 -1.82 4.96 12.23
N LEU A 45 -0.93 4.20 11.56
CA LEU A 45 0.42 4.69 11.29
C LEU A 45 0.43 5.88 10.35
N LEU A 46 -0.47 5.88 9.37
CA LEU A 46 -0.63 7.04 8.48
C LEU A 46 -1.03 8.28 9.29
N ALA A 47 -2.00 8.14 10.18
CA ALA A 47 -2.45 9.25 11.02
C ALA A 47 -1.34 9.79 11.90
N VAL A 48 -0.51 8.90 12.47
CA VAL A 48 0.64 9.32 13.28
C VAL A 48 1.66 10.07 12.44
N ALA A 49 1.95 9.60 11.23
CA ALA A 49 2.88 10.28 10.33
C ALA A 49 2.39 11.68 9.94
N MET A 50 1.09 11.85 9.82
CA MET A 50 0.47 13.14 9.47
C MET A 50 0.62 14.19 10.56
N LYS A 51 1.01 13.82 11.78
CA LYS A 51 1.31 14.81 12.82
C LYS A 51 2.56 15.62 12.50
N SER A 52 3.48 15.06 11.73
CA SER A 52 4.75 15.69 11.41
C SER A 52 4.91 16.07 9.94
N LEU A 53 4.09 15.49 9.06
CA LEU A 53 4.18 15.69 7.62
C LEU A 53 2.88 16.27 7.07
N PRO A 54 2.95 17.02 5.95
CA PRO A 54 1.73 17.52 5.30
C PRO A 54 0.80 16.36 4.91
N VAL A 55 -0.49 16.61 4.99
CA VAL A 55 -1.51 15.60 4.68
C VAL A 55 -1.37 15.11 3.23
N GLY A 56 -1.21 16.03 2.29
CA GLY A 56 -1.09 15.66 0.88
C GLY A 56 0.13 14.78 0.60
N THR A 57 1.29 15.13 1.17
CA THR A 57 2.51 14.34 1.01
C THR A 57 2.36 12.98 1.67
N SER A 58 1.86 12.94 2.89
CA SER A 58 1.66 11.68 3.62
C SER A 58 0.75 10.73 2.87
N TYR A 59 -0.39 11.25 2.43
CA TYR A 59 -1.37 10.43 1.72
C TYR A 59 -0.82 9.92 0.38
N ALA A 60 -0.17 10.80 -0.38
CA ALA A 60 0.37 10.43 -1.69
C ALA A 60 1.46 9.36 -1.57
N VAL A 61 2.35 9.48 -0.58
CA VAL A 61 3.40 8.49 -0.35
C VAL A 61 2.78 7.16 0.10
N TRP A 62 1.83 7.21 1.03
CA TRP A 62 1.16 6.01 1.52
C TRP A 62 0.45 5.26 0.39
N VAL A 63 -0.34 5.97 -0.41
CA VAL A 63 -1.05 5.37 -1.56
C VAL A 63 -0.05 4.85 -2.59
N GLY A 64 1.01 5.62 -2.87
CA GLY A 64 2.01 5.23 -3.85
C GLY A 64 2.77 3.98 -3.47
N VAL A 65 3.24 3.90 -2.22
CA VAL A 65 3.96 2.72 -1.73
C VAL A 65 3.04 1.50 -1.76
N GLY A 66 1.82 1.66 -1.28
CA GLY A 66 0.84 0.58 -1.29
C GLY A 66 0.49 0.11 -2.70
N ALA A 67 0.28 1.07 -3.61
CA ALA A 67 -0.07 0.75 -5.00
C ALA A 67 1.07 0.00 -5.71
N VAL A 68 2.30 0.48 -5.57
CA VAL A 68 3.47 -0.17 -6.20
C VAL A 68 3.68 -1.57 -5.62
N GLY A 69 3.66 -1.69 -4.30
CA GLY A 69 3.86 -2.98 -3.64
C GLY A 69 2.76 -3.97 -4.00
N THR A 70 1.50 -3.52 -4.02
CA THR A 70 0.37 -4.39 -4.39
C THR A 70 0.49 -4.84 -5.84
N ALA A 71 0.85 -3.94 -6.74
CA ALA A 71 1.01 -4.27 -8.16
C ALA A 71 2.15 -5.29 -8.36
N VAL A 72 3.28 -5.10 -7.67
CA VAL A 72 4.41 -6.04 -7.75
C VAL A 72 4.01 -7.41 -7.22
N LEU A 73 3.37 -7.47 -6.06
CA LEU A 73 2.92 -8.75 -5.50
C LEU A 73 1.84 -9.39 -6.37
N GLY A 74 0.97 -8.59 -6.98
CA GLY A 74 -0.03 -9.11 -7.92
C GLY A 74 0.63 -9.81 -9.09
N MET A 75 1.70 -9.24 -9.63
CA MET A 75 2.45 -9.86 -10.73
C MET A 75 3.15 -11.15 -10.29
N VAL A 76 3.74 -11.14 -9.09
CA VAL A 76 4.53 -12.28 -8.60
C VAL A 76 3.64 -13.40 -8.07
N LEU A 77 2.64 -13.07 -7.25
CA LEU A 77 1.83 -14.07 -6.54
C LEU A 77 0.56 -14.46 -7.28
N LEU A 78 -0.03 -13.54 -8.02
CA LEU A 78 -1.33 -13.75 -8.65
C LEU A 78 -1.26 -13.90 -10.17
N GLY A 79 -0.06 -13.88 -10.72
CA GLY A 79 0.14 -14.09 -12.15
C GLY A 79 -0.38 -12.95 -13.03
N GLU A 80 -0.49 -11.74 -12.49
CA GLU A 80 -0.93 -10.59 -13.27
C GLU A 80 0.11 -10.21 -14.32
N PRO A 81 -0.30 -9.63 -15.47
CA PRO A 81 0.64 -9.28 -16.53
C PRO A 81 1.65 -8.23 -16.10
N ALA A 82 2.91 -8.43 -16.48
CA ALA A 82 3.99 -7.46 -16.23
C ALA A 82 4.40 -6.82 -17.56
N SER A 83 3.44 -6.13 -18.20
CA SER A 83 3.69 -5.46 -19.48
C SER A 83 4.63 -4.27 -19.29
N ALA A 84 5.26 -3.83 -20.39
CA ALA A 84 6.14 -2.67 -20.36
C ALA A 84 5.40 -1.42 -19.89
N GLY A 85 4.13 -1.25 -20.31
CA GLY A 85 3.31 -0.13 -19.88
C GLY A 85 3.09 -0.12 -18.37
N ARG A 86 2.82 -1.27 -17.77
CA ARG A 86 2.65 -1.38 -16.31
C ARG A 86 3.95 -1.05 -15.58
N LEU A 87 5.06 -1.59 -16.05
CA LEU A 87 6.35 -1.35 -15.41
C LEU A 87 6.78 0.12 -15.50
N VAL A 88 6.54 0.76 -16.64
CA VAL A 88 6.82 2.20 -16.78
C VAL A 88 5.94 3.02 -15.85
N SER A 89 4.66 2.68 -15.76
CA SER A 89 3.72 3.39 -14.87
C SER A 89 4.14 3.26 -13.40
N LEU A 90 4.54 2.07 -12.98
CA LEU A 90 5.03 1.85 -11.62
C LEU A 90 6.30 2.65 -11.35
N ALA A 91 7.21 2.71 -12.32
CA ALA A 91 8.43 3.51 -12.20
C ALA A 91 8.10 5.00 -12.03
N LEU A 92 7.08 5.49 -12.72
CA LEU A 92 6.64 6.88 -12.59
C LEU A 92 6.06 7.16 -11.20
N ILE A 93 5.33 6.21 -10.64
CA ILE A 93 4.81 6.35 -9.28
C ILE A 93 5.96 6.43 -8.28
N ILE A 94 6.96 5.56 -8.41
CA ILE A 94 8.13 5.58 -7.54
C ILE A 94 8.89 6.90 -7.67
N ALA A 95 9.08 7.38 -8.89
CA ALA A 95 9.75 8.66 -9.13
C ALA A 95 8.98 9.82 -8.47
N GLY A 96 7.65 9.78 -8.54
CA GLY A 96 6.80 10.79 -7.88
C GLY A 96 6.95 10.78 -6.37
N ILE A 97 7.03 9.60 -5.75
CA ILE A 97 7.24 9.47 -4.31
C ILE A 97 8.58 10.08 -3.91
N VAL A 98 9.63 9.76 -4.66
CA VAL A 98 10.96 10.31 -4.39
C VAL A 98 10.95 11.83 -4.54
N GLY A 99 10.23 12.34 -5.52
CA GLY A 99 10.12 13.78 -5.75
C GLY A 99 9.38 14.52 -4.63
N LEU A 100 8.47 13.84 -3.91
CA LEU A 100 7.75 14.43 -2.79
C LEU A 100 8.61 14.54 -1.53
N LYS A 101 9.61 13.71 -1.43
CA LYS A 101 10.50 13.75 -0.28
C LYS A 101 11.46 14.93 -0.35
#